data_87e803271aa203ff5efb80b564e0c7f9
#
_entry.id   87e803271aa203ff5efb80b564e0c7f9
#
_cell.length_a   1.000
_cell.length_b   1.000
_cell.length_c   1.000
_cell.angle_alpha   90.00
_cell.angle_beta   90.00
_cell.angle_gamma   90.00
#
_symmetry.space_group_name_H-M   'P 1'
#
loop_
_entity.id
_entity.type
_entity.pdbx_description
1 polymer ?
#
loop_
_entity_poly.entity_id
_entity_poly.type
_entity_poly.pdbx_seq_one_letter_code
_entity_poly.pdbx_strand_id
1 'polypeptide(L)'
;MFESVRRHQRIFLGLILVLIIPSFVVVGAWDLIAPGSDAGTVATVGRQKIQKFEWERSHQQRIDQIRAQLGGRIDPNLLDTQASRLSTLEDLVTQQVLLHAAESLRVRISDEQMRRTIAVIPAVQKDGRFDMGLYQQALKAQGLTAEGFEQRVRADLALELVPAAIGRSTMVPRSVARRLTQSGLETRVVRVKKFPIAEALAGIQASDAELQAFYQANAKSFQTPEEVDIALVGFSKPASADQVEQFSNLVYEQSDSLEPAARKFNLPIQTVKSVRRQGPDEARPAELQRIVGHPKMLQALFSADVLVNKRNTEAVEIAPGVLASARVIAHRPAAPIPLDRVRAQIERQLKEQKAAERVTGLAQTAAKELTPGSALPGLAAAKTLSRADSQKPAGAADIPAEVITAVFAADVKSLPAAISVPASAKTAAAWLVVIESAAVPAVDSPAVKEAVARELQRLEMASTQDALERWISFHRQAIGVKTFPEKLAKTDSR
;
A
#
# COMPACT_ATOMS: atom_id res chain seq x y z
N MET A 1 -47.46 57.66 3.66
CA MET A 1 -47.23 56.18 3.74
C MET A 1 -46.36 55.76 4.93
N PHE A 2 -45.48 56.60 5.47
CA PHE A 2 -44.59 56.22 6.59
C PHE A 2 -45.19 56.35 7.97
N GLU A 3 -46.26 57.11 8.15
CA GLU A 3 -46.92 57.24 9.49
C GLU A 3 -47.74 56.01 9.90
N SER A 4 -48.30 55.28 8.93
CA SER A 4 -49.06 54.03 9.21
C SER A 4 -48.15 52.89 9.71
N VAL A 5 -46.91 52.85 9.21
CA VAL A 5 -45.92 51.85 9.64
C VAL A 5 -45.43 52.11 11.05
N ARG A 6 -45.31 53.37 11.48
CA ARG A 6 -44.86 53.76 12.82
C ARG A 6 -45.93 53.46 13.88
N ARG A 7 -47.20 53.56 13.55
CA ARG A 7 -48.36 53.30 14.45
C ARG A 7 -48.58 51.79 14.69
N HIS A 8 -48.15 50.94 13.75
CA HIS A 8 -48.33 49.50 13.83
C HIS A 8 -46.98 48.72 13.87
N GLN A 9 -45.91 49.40 14.27
CA GLN A 9 -44.53 48.86 14.30
C GLN A 9 -44.44 47.55 15.10
N ARG A 10 -45.19 47.42 16.20
CA ARG A 10 -45.21 46.16 16.99
C ARG A 10 -45.93 45.03 16.28
N ILE A 11 -46.97 45.32 15.49
CA ILE A 11 -47.70 44.32 14.70
C ILE A 11 -46.87 43.92 13.48
N PHE A 12 -46.18 44.88 12.85
CA PHE A 12 -45.27 44.62 11.73
C PHE A 12 -44.02 43.80 12.12
N LEU A 13 -43.44 44.11 13.28
CA LEU A 13 -42.36 43.31 13.89
C LEU A 13 -42.84 41.91 14.25
N GLY A 14 -44.06 41.77 14.81
CA GLY A 14 -44.66 40.49 15.09
C GLY A 14 -44.95 39.66 13.85
N LEU A 15 -45.39 40.30 12.75
CA LEU A 15 -45.64 39.62 11.46
C LEU A 15 -44.37 39.21 10.76
N ILE A 16 -43.32 40.03 10.81
CA ILE A 16 -41.96 39.67 10.34
C ILE A 16 -41.38 38.52 11.18
N LEU A 17 -41.56 38.54 12.51
CA LEU A 17 -41.09 37.50 13.40
C LEU A 17 -41.83 36.16 13.14
N VAL A 18 -43.13 36.19 12.90
CA VAL A 18 -43.95 35.03 12.55
C VAL A 18 -43.61 34.48 11.14
N LEU A 19 -43.10 35.30 10.24
CA LEU A 19 -42.71 34.90 8.89
C LEU A 19 -41.25 34.40 8.81
N ILE A 20 -40.35 34.96 9.63
CA ILE A 20 -38.93 34.61 9.66
C ILE A 20 -38.66 33.38 10.54
N ILE A 21 -39.34 33.29 11.71
CA ILE A 21 -39.12 32.13 12.61
C ILE A 21 -39.48 30.80 11.95
N PRO A 22 -40.61 30.63 11.21
CA PRO A 22 -40.87 29.36 10.52
C PRO A 22 -39.86 29.05 9.44
N SER A 23 -39.34 30.05 8.72
CA SER A 23 -38.32 29.81 7.68
C SER A 23 -36.98 29.38 8.29
N PHE A 24 -36.58 29.92 9.46
CA PHE A 24 -35.40 29.47 10.19
C PHE A 24 -35.63 28.14 10.92
N VAL A 25 -36.82 27.89 11.39
CA VAL A 25 -37.20 26.61 12.03
C VAL A 25 -37.30 25.50 10.97
N VAL A 26 -37.81 25.80 9.77
CA VAL A 26 -37.89 24.81 8.66
C VAL A 26 -36.51 24.47 8.10
N VAL A 27 -35.60 25.44 8.02
CA VAL A 27 -34.24 25.20 7.46
C VAL A 27 -33.27 24.68 8.56
N GLY A 28 -33.44 25.10 9.82
CA GLY A 28 -32.56 24.67 10.93
C GLY A 28 -33.07 23.49 11.73
N ALA A 29 -34.39 23.23 11.77
CA ALA A 29 -34.99 22.14 12.53
C ALA A 29 -35.32 20.91 11.67
N TRP A 30 -35.19 20.98 10.35
CA TRP A 30 -35.38 19.79 9.50
C TRP A 30 -34.34 18.71 9.84
N ASP A 31 -33.12 19.09 10.18
CA ASP A 31 -32.08 18.17 10.68
C ASP A 31 -32.34 17.64 12.10
N LEU A 32 -33.19 18.32 12.89
CA LEU A 32 -33.55 17.91 14.26
C LEU A 32 -34.84 17.07 14.32
N ILE A 33 -35.69 17.12 13.28
CA ILE A 33 -37.04 16.52 13.26
C ILE A 33 -37.11 15.28 12.37
N ALA A 34 -36.11 15.05 11.50
CA ALA A 34 -35.98 13.82 10.72
C ALA A 34 -35.09 12.81 11.47
N PRO A 35 -35.61 11.92 12.32
CA PRO A 35 -34.83 10.83 12.89
C PRO A 35 -34.57 9.83 11.79
N GLY A 36 -33.44 9.97 11.08
CA GLY A 36 -33.03 8.99 10.07
C GLY A 36 -32.20 9.46 8.89
N SER A 37 -31.92 10.75 8.69
CA SER A 37 -31.02 11.13 7.59
C SER A 37 -29.55 10.98 8.02
N ASP A 38 -28.97 9.80 7.75
CA ASP A 38 -27.53 9.54 7.84
C ASP A 38 -26.74 10.27 6.72
N ALA A 39 -27.37 11.23 6.04
CA ALA A 39 -26.81 11.92 4.88
C ALA A 39 -25.48 12.64 5.18
N GLY A 40 -25.33 13.18 6.39
CA GLY A 40 -24.13 13.88 6.84
C GLY A 40 -23.14 13.04 7.65
N THR A 41 -23.43 11.78 7.94
CA THR A 41 -22.56 10.93 8.77
C THR A 41 -21.53 10.22 7.89
N VAL A 42 -20.24 10.39 8.19
CA VAL A 42 -19.12 9.75 7.45
C VAL A 42 -18.57 8.51 8.18
N ALA A 43 -18.82 8.39 9.48
CA ALA A 43 -18.56 7.16 10.23
C ALA A 43 -19.43 7.07 11.48
N THR A 44 -19.59 5.85 12.02
CA THR A 44 -20.21 5.61 13.32
C THR A 44 -19.29 4.76 14.19
N VAL A 45 -19.12 5.14 15.46
CA VAL A 45 -18.35 4.41 16.47
C VAL A 45 -19.28 4.11 17.62
N GLY A 46 -19.85 2.90 17.64
CA GLY A 46 -20.93 2.57 18.57
C GLY A 46 -22.15 3.46 18.36
N ARG A 47 -22.49 4.27 19.37
CA ARG A 47 -23.59 5.24 19.30
C ARG A 47 -23.15 6.62 18.80
N GLN A 48 -21.87 6.90 18.74
CA GLN A 48 -21.34 8.19 18.31
C GLN A 48 -21.26 8.27 16.79
N LYS A 49 -21.65 9.41 16.22
CA LYS A 49 -21.60 9.68 14.79
C LYS A 49 -20.52 10.72 14.52
N ILE A 50 -19.64 10.46 13.56
CA ILE A 50 -18.70 11.44 13.02
C ILE A 50 -19.39 12.11 11.85
N GLN A 51 -19.61 13.41 11.97
CA GLN A 51 -20.29 14.18 10.94
C GLN A 51 -19.31 14.65 9.85
N LYS A 52 -19.82 14.85 8.63
CA LYS A 52 -19.03 15.30 7.48
C LYS A 52 -18.33 16.64 7.76
N PHE A 53 -19.02 17.59 8.42
CA PHE A 53 -18.41 18.89 8.75
C PHE A 53 -17.25 18.78 9.76
N GLU A 54 -17.28 17.84 10.70
CA GLU A 54 -16.18 17.55 11.63
C GLU A 54 -14.99 16.99 10.90
N TRP A 55 -15.25 16.05 10.00
CA TRP A 55 -14.23 15.49 9.14
C TRP A 55 -13.61 16.55 8.21
N GLU A 56 -14.42 17.39 7.53
CA GLU A 56 -13.96 18.47 6.67
C GLU A 56 -13.03 19.43 7.41
N ARG A 57 -13.45 19.84 8.62
CA ARG A 57 -12.62 20.72 9.46
C ARG A 57 -11.28 20.06 9.83
N SER A 58 -11.31 18.81 10.25
CA SER A 58 -10.08 18.08 10.61
C SER A 58 -9.18 17.88 9.41
N HIS A 59 -9.75 17.57 8.25
CA HIS A 59 -9.02 17.40 7.01
C HIS A 59 -8.35 18.70 6.56
N GLN A 60 -9.05 19.82 6.62
CA GLN A 60 -8.50 21.13 6.29
C GLN A 60 -7.35 21.50 7.23
N GLN A 61 -7.54 21.30 8.54
CA GLN A 61 -6.47 21.54 9.54
C GLN A 61 -5.22 20.70 9.25
N ARG A 62 -5.39 19.44 8.86
CA ARG A 62 -4.28 18.55 8.49
C ARG A 62 -3.54 19.06 7.25
N ILE A 63 -4.27 19.46 6.21
CA ILE A 63 -3.68 20.04 5.00
C ILE A 63 -2.87 21.30 5.35
N ASP A 64 -3.44 22.20 6.18
CA ASP A 64 -2.78 23.43 6.60
C ASP A 64 -1.51 23.16 7.43
N GLN A 65 -1.54 22.16 8.31
CA GLN A 65 -0.36 21.72 9.06
C GLN A 65 0.75 21.19 8.15
N ILE A 66 0.40 20.28 7.22
CA ILE A 66 1.38 19.73 6.27
C ILE A 66 1.96 20.85 5.41
N ARG A 67 1.12 21.76 4.95
CA ARG A 67 1.55 22.93 4.17
C ARG A 67 2.50 23.82 4.95
N ALA A 68 2.20 24.09 6.21
CA ALA A 68 3.09 24.88 7.08
C ALA A 68 4.46 24.21 7.29
N GLN A 69 4.47 22.88 7.52
CA GLN A 69 5.71 22.09 7.66
C GLN A 69 6.56 22.09 6.39
N LEU A 70 5.93 22.14 5.22
CA LEU A 70 6.59 22.16 3.91
C LEU A 70 6.87 23.59 3.39
N GLY A 71 6.83 24.61 4.27
CA GLY A 71 7.20 25.99 3.95
C GLY A 71 6.14 26.79 3.18
N GLY A 72 4.88 26.34 3.17
CA GLY A 72 3.73 27.09 2.66
C GLY A 72 3.58 27.18 1.13
N ARG A 73 4.51 26.64 0.36
CA ARG A 73 4.59 26.79 -1.11
C ARG A 73 3.85 25.72 -1.92
N ILE A 74 3.30 24.71 -1.27
CA ILE A 74 2.62 23.60 -1.95
C ILE A 74 1.15 23.95 -2.14
N ASP A 75 0.63 23.65 -3.34
CA ASP A 75 -0.79 23.78 -3.65
C ASP A 75 -1.61 22.80 -2.75
N PRO A 76 -2.58 23.30 -1.97
CA PRO A 76 -3.45 22.47 -1.14
C PRO A 76 -4.14 21.33 -1.90
N ASN A 77 -4.46 21.53 -3.18
CA ASN A 77 -5.12 20.51 -4.01
C ASN A 77 -4.24 19.28 -4.26
N LEU A 78 -2.91 19.42 -4.23
CA LEU A 78 -1.98 18.29 -4.34
C LEU A 78 -1.95 17.43 -3.06
N LEU A 79 -2.32 18.01 -1.93
CA LEU A 79 -2.41 17.33 -0.62
C LEU A 79 -3.79 16.71 -0.38
N ASP A 80 -4.82 17.21 -1.06
CA ASP A 80 -6.21 16.74 -0.96
C ASP A 80 -6.46 15.54 -1.88
N THR A 81 -5.79 14.44 -1.59
CA THR A 81 -5.92 13.16 -2.30
C THR A 81 -6.95 12.25 -1.62
N GLN A 82 -7.50 11.27 -2.36
CA GLN A 82 -8.39 10.27 -1.77
C GLN A 82 -7.73 9.54 -0.58
N ALA A 83 -6.43 9.25 -0.67
CA ALA A 83 -5.68 8.63 0.42
C ALA A 83 -5.61 9.52 1.66
N SER A 84 -5.36 10.83 1.49
CA SER A 84 -5.31 11.77 2.61
C SER A 84 -6.68 11.97 3.29
N ARG A 85 -7.75 11.95 2.49
CA ARG A 85 -9.14 12.00 2.99
C ARG A 85 -9.50 10.78 3.83
N LEU A 86 -9.18 9.57 3.32
CA LEU A 86 -9.38 8.33 4.05
C LEU A 86 -8.54 8.29 5.33
N SER A 87 -7.27 8.72 5.26
CA SER A 87 -6.41 8.78 6.45
C SER A 87 -6.99 9.69 7.53
N THR A 88 -7.54 10.87 7.17
CA THR A 88 -8.19 11.76 8.14
C THR A 88 -9.41 11.10 8.77
N LEU A 89 -10.22 10.36 8.00
CA LEU A 89 -11.36 9.63 8.54
C LEU A 89 -10.91 8.55 9.53
N GLU A 90 -9.89 7.77 9.18
CA GLU A 90 -9.34 6.73 10.04
C GLU A 90 -8.75 7.29 11.35
N ASP A 91 -8.10 8.45 11.28
CA ASP A 91 -7.59 9.15 12.48
C ASP A 91 -8.73 9.55 13.42
N LEU A 92 -9.82 10.12 12.89
CA LEU A 92 -11.00 10.49 13.67
C LEU A 92 -11.70 9.27 14.27
N VAL A 93 -11.85 8.19 13.49
CA VAL A 93 -12.42 6.93 13.98
C VAL A 93 -11.55 6.36 15.11
N THR A 94 -10.23 6.35 14.92
CA THR A 94 -9.30 5.87 15.94
C THR A 94 -9.40 6.68 17.23
N GLN A 95 -9.48 8.00 17.12
CA GLN A 95 -9.66 8.89 18.26
C GLN A 95 -10.96 8.56 19.01
N GLN A 96 -12.07 8.36 18.30
CA GLN A 96 -13.34 8.01 18.93
C GLN A 96 -13.32 6.62 19.57
N VAL A 97 -12.63 5.65 18.97
CA VAL A 97 -12.42 4.31 19.56
C VAL A 97 -11.64 4.40 20.87
N LEU A 98 -10.56 5.20 20.90
CA LEU A 98 -9.77 5.43 22.11
C LEU A 98 -10.55 6.14 23.22
N LEU A 99 -11.35 7.15 22.87
CA LEU A 99 -12.24 7.85 23.84
C LEU A 99 -13.27 6.89 24.41
N HIS A 100 -13.97 6.14 23.57
CA HIS A 100 -14.95 5.15 24.00
C HIS A 100 -14.32 4.09 24.92
N ALA A 101 -13.09 3.67 24.60
CA ALA A 101 -12.36 2.73 25.42
C ALA A 101 -11.96 3.34 26.77
N ALA A 102 -11.49 4.59 26.79
CA ALA A 102 -11.18 5.30 28.02
C ALA A 102 -12.41 5.44 28.92
N GLU A 103 -13.57 5.74 28.33
CA GLU A 103 -14.86 5.77 29.06
C GLU A 103 -15.26 4.40 29.60
N SER A 104 -15.18 3.35 28.78
CA SER A 104 -15.55 1.98 29.19
C SER A 104 -14.64 1.44 30.30
N LEU A 105 -13.37 1.78 30.26
CA LEU A 105 -12.38 1.47 31.29
C LEU A 105 -12.47 2.40 32.51
N ARG A 106 -13.40 3.37 32.50
CA ARG A 106 -13.59 4.39 33.54
C ARG A 106 -12.28 5.14 33.86
N VAL A 107 -11.51 5.46 32.83
CA VAL A 107 -10.31 6.28 32.99
C VAL A 107 -10.72 7.66 33.49
N ARG A 108 -10.21 8.02 34.64
CA ARG A 108 -10.49 9.35 35.24
C ARG A 108 -9.18 10.13 35.36
N ILE A 109 -9.19 11.32 34.78
CA ILE A 109 -8.11 12.28 34.93
C ILE A 109 -8.38 13.10 36.19
N SER A 110 -7.42 13.08 37.14
CA SER A 110 -7.56 13.89 38.33
C SER A 110 -7.40 15.38 38.03
N ASP A 111 -8.08 16.23 38.86
CA ASP A 111 -7.92 17.68 38.70
C ASP A 111 -6.47 18.16 38.86
N GLU A 112 -5.71 17.45 39.71
CA GLU A 112 -4.30 17.76 39.89
C GLU A 112 -3.48 17.46 38.63
N GLN A 113 -3.73 16.34 37.96
CA GLN A 113 -3.07 15.99 36.70
C GLN A 113 -3.42 17.01 35.60
N MET A 114 -4.69 17.34 35.48
CA MET A 114 -5.19 18.33 34.53
C MET A 114 -4.54 19.72 34.78
N ARG A 115 -4.52 20.18 36.04
CA ARG A 115 -3.89 21.46 36.40
C ARG A 115 -2.40 21.48 36.10
N ARG A 116 -1.66 20.38 36.40
CA ARG A 116 -0.25 20.27 36.04
C ARG A 116 -0.03 20.38 34.52
N THR A 117 -0.87 19.71 33.73
CA THR A 117 -0.78 19.77 32.28
C THR A 117 -1.03 21.19 31.76
N ILE A 118 -2.02 21.89 32.29
CA ILE A 118 -2.28 23.27 31.89
C ILE A 118 -1.14 24.19 32.33
N ALA A 119 -0.60 23.99 33.53
CA ALA A 119 0.43 24.84 34.09
C ALA A 119 1.78 24.83 33.33
N VAL A 120 2.07 23.77 32.55
CA VAL A 120 3.29 23.68 31.74
C VAL A 120 3.15 24.25 30.33
N ILE A 121 1.95 24.72 29.94
CA ILE A 121 1.74 25.36 28.62
C ILE A 121 2.43 26.72 28.61
N PRO A 122 3.41 26.98 27.71
CA PRO A 122 4.17 28.23 27.71
C PRO A 122 3.31 29.49 27.58
N ALA A 123 2.20 29.41 26.82
CA ALA A 123 1.32 30.56 26.58
C ALA A 123 0.57 31.06 27.83
N VAL A 124 0.52 30.26 28.89
CA VAL A 124 -0.15 30.59 30.16
C VAL A 124 0.86 30.73 31.29
N GLN A 125 2.17 30.91 30.98
CA GLN A 125 3.22 31.07 31.94
C GLN A 125 3.79 32.49 31.92
N LYS A 126 4.10 33.01 33.11
CA LYS A 126 4.92 34.21 33.33
C LYS A 126 6.11 33.80 34.17
N ASP A 127 7.32 34.09 33.72
CA ASP A 127 8.57 33.75 34.39
C ASP A 127 8.67 32.23 34.77
N GLY A 128 8.18 31.34 33.88
CA GLY A 128 8.19 29.89 34.08
C GLY A 128 7.13 29.37 35.08
N ARG A 129 6.21 30.21 35.54
CA ARG A 129 5.11 29.86 36.46
C ARG A 129 3.77 30.15 35.83
N PHE A 130 2.79 29.33 36.16
CA PHE A 130 1.41 29.55 35.73
C PHE A 130 0.88 30.90 36.15
N ASP A 131 0.29 31.65 35.22
CA ASP A 131 -0.35 32.95 35.44
C ASP A 131 -1.83 32.89 35.05
N MET A 132 -2.69 33.15 36.02
CA MET A 132 -4.16 33.08 35.84
C MET A 132 -4.65 34.15 34.85
N GLY A 133 -4.00 35.31 34.78
CA GLY A 133 -4.37 36.40 33.87
C GLY A 133 -4.08 35.99 32.41
N LEU A 134 -2.91 35.46 32.14
CA LEU A 134 -2.57 34.89 30.82
C LEU A 134 -3.47 33.72 30.40
N TYR A 135 -3.82 32.86 31.35
CA TYR A 135 -4.75 31.78 31.09
C TYR A 135 -6.14 32.28 30.66
N GLN A 136 -6.71 33.24 31.41
CA GLN A 136 -7.99 33.85 31.07
C GLN A 136 -7.94 34.60 29.74
N GLN A 137 -6.86 35.29 29.46
CA GLN A 137 -6.65 36.03 28.21
C GLN A 137 -6.56 35.06 27.02
N ALA A 138 -5.84 33.95 27.17
CA ALA A 138 -5.72 32.91 26.13
C ALA A 138 -7.08 32.24 25.82
N LEU A 139 -7.84 31.94 26.85
CA LEU A 139 -9.22 31.38 26.69
C LEU A 139 -10.12 32.37 25.95
N LYS A 140 -10.11 33.64 26.36
CA LYS A 140 -10.94 34.69 25.75
C LYS A 140 -10.56 34.89 24.27
N ALA A 141 -9.25 34.90 23.95
CA ALA A 141 -8.76 35.04 22.58
C ALA A 141 -9.24 33.89 21.67
N GLN A 142 -9.46 32.69 22.22
CA GLN A 142 -9.95 31.51 21.51
C GLN A 142 -11.45 31.28 21.61
N GLY A 143 -12.20 32.17 22.31
CA GLY A 143 -13.63 32.02 22.51
C GLY A 143 -14.02 30.80 23.37
N LEU A 144 -13.12 30.34 24.26
CA LEU A 144 -13.32 29.15 25.09
C LEU A 144 -13.69 29.56 26.52
N THR A 145 -14.53 28.72 27.14
CA THR A 145 -14.76 28.76 28.61
C THR A 145 -13.68 27.93 29.32
N ALA A 146 -13.37 28.27 30.57
CA ALA A 146 -12.41 27.48 31.37
C ALA A 146 -12.86 26.02 31.49
N GLU A 147 -14.13 25.79 31.77
CA GLU A 147 -14.71 24.44 31.90
C GLU A 147 -14.59 23.64 30.58
N GLY A 148 -14.94 24.26 29.45
CA GLY A 148 -14.84 23.60 28.14
C GLY A 148 -13.41 23.26 27.77
N PHE A 149 -12.46 24.16 28.09
CA PHE A 149 -11.04 23.88 27.87
C PHE A 149 -10.51 22.78 28.77
N GLU A 150 -10.86 22.78 30.07
CA GLU A 150 -10.47 21.77 31.02
C GLU A 150 -11.04 20.37 30.64
N GLN A 151 -12.28 20.32 30.15
CA GLN A 151 -12.88 19.08 29.65
C GLN A 151 -12.11 18.57 28.43
N ARG A 152 -11.71 19.46 27.52
CA ARG A 152 -10.88 19.11 26.37
C ARG A 152 -9.52 18.56 26.79
N VAL A 153 -8.83 19.21 27.74
CA VAL A 153 -7.56 18.73 28.28
C VAL A 153 -7.71 17.34 28.94
N ARG A 154 -8.82 17.11 29.66
CA ARG A 154 -9.09 15.77 30.21
C ARG A 154 -9.29 14.72 29.13
N ALA A 155 -10.00 15.05 28.04
CA ALA A 155 -10.19 14.15 26.90
C ALA A 155 -8.85 13.83 26.22
N ASP A 156 -8.03 14.85 25.97
CA ASP A 156 -6.70 14.68 25.37
C ASP A 156 -5.79 13.81 26.23
N LEU A 157 -5.77 14.03 27.55
CA LEU A 157 -5.04 13.17 28.50
C LEU A 157 -5.56 11.73 28.53
N ALA A 158 -6.88 11.54 28.42
CA ALA A 158 -7.45 10.20 28.37
C ALA A 158 -7.05 9.45 27.08
N LEU A 159 -6.95 10.18 25.96
CA LEU A 159 -6.47 9.63 24.68
C LEU A 159 -5.01 9.18 24.75
N GLU A 160 -4.16 9.87 25.53
CA GLU A 160 -2.76 9.50 25.72
C GLU A 160 -2.57 8.31 26.67
N LEU A 161 -3.45 8.17 27.67
CA LEU A 161 -3.29 7.16 28.70
C LEU A 161 -3.45 5.73 28.19
N VAL A 162 -4.38 5.48 27.27
CA VAL A 162 -4.63 4.12 26.75
C VAL A 162 -3.42 3.63 25.94
N PRO A 163 -2.91 4.36 24.94
CA PRO A 163 -1.69 3.97 24.24
C PRO A 163 -0.46 3.85 25.17
N ALA A 164 -0.32 4.76 26.13
CA ALA A 164 0.77 4.71 27.12
C ALA A 164 0.69 3.47 28.01
N ALA A 165 -0.52 3.06 28.43
CA ALA A 165 -0.71 1.85 29.22
C ALA A 165 -0.37 0.60 28.40
N ILE A 166 -0.78 0.54 27.14
CA ILE A 166 -0.44 -0.54 26.23
C ILE A 166 1.08 -0.60 26.03
N GLY A 167 1.73 0.54 25.75
CA GLY A 167 3.18 0.60 25.61
C GLY A 167 3.94 0.12 26.83
N ARG A 168 3.46 0.44 28.05
CA ARG A 168 4.04 -0.06 29.30
C ARG A 168 3.79 -1.54 29.56
N SER A 169 2.76 -2.11 28.97
CA SER A 169 2.46 -3.54 29.09
C SER A 169 3.27 -4.38 28.10
N THR A 170 3.83 -3.77 27.06
CA THR A 170 4.71 -4.46 26.10
C THR A 170 6.11 -4.56 26.69
N MET A 171 6.59 -5.79 26.85
CA MET A 171 7.93 -6.05 27.36
C MET A 171 8.75 -6.81 26.33
N VAL A 172 9.84 -6.21 25.90
CA VAL A 172 10.82 -6.90 25.06
C VAL A 172 12.00 -7.37 25.94
N PRO A 173 12.26 -8.69 26.01
CA PRO A 173 13.39 -9.18 26.79
C PRO A 173 14.71 -8.66 26.20
N ARG A 174 15.56 -8.09 27.05
CA ARG A 174 16.88 -7.58 26.65
C ARG A 174 17.76 -8.65 25.99
N SER A 175 17.54 -9.93 26.34
CA SER A 175 18.20 -11.07 25.70
C SER A 175 17.85 -11.21 24.21
N VAL A 176 16.62 -10.82 23.78
CA VAL A 176 16.22 -10.84 22.37
C VAL A 176 16.98 -9.75 21.61
N ALA A 177 16.97 -8.52 22.10
CA ALA A 177 17.73 -7.41 21.51
C ALA A 177 19.22 -7.76 21.40
N ARG A 178 19.80 -8.34 22.45
CA ARG A 178 21.19 -8.79 22.44
C ARG A 178 21.47 -9.85 21.38
N ARG A 179 20.64 -10.89 21.27
CA ARG A 179 20.81 -11.93 20.24
C ARG A 179 20.71 -11.38 18.82
N LEU A 180 19.74 -10.52 18.57
CA LEU A 180 19.58 -9.88 17.26
C LEU A 180 20.77 -8.98 16.92
N THR A 181 21.23 -8.17 17.88
CA THR A 181 22.42 -7.33 17.71
C THR A 181 23.67 -8.18 17.45
N GLN A 182 23.90 -9.24 18.23
CA GLN A 182 25.03 -10.13 18.03
C GLN A 182 24.99 -10.80 16.65
N SER A 183 23.82 -11.32 16.26
CA SER A 183 23.64 -11.89 14.92
C SER A 183 23.86 -10.87 13.81
N GLY A 184 23.45 -9.61 14.01
CA GLY A 184 23.65 -8.52 13.03
C GLY A 184 25.10 -8.07 12.90
N LEU A 185 25.88 -8.15 13.99
CA LEU A 185 27.29 -7.77 14.04
C LEU A 185 28.25 -8.93 13.77
N GLU A 186 27.72 -10.15 13.53
CA GLU A 186 28.53 -11.30 13.19
C GLU A 186 29.33 -11.03 11.89
N THR A 187 30.60 -11.35 11.92
CA THR A 187 31.47 -11.34 10.74
C THR A 187 32.01 -12.75 10.47
N ARG A 188 32.18 -13.08 9.20
CA ARG A 188 32.74 -14.37 8.77
C ARG A 188 33.91 -14.13 7.81
N VAL A 189 35.02 -14.82 8.05
CA VAL A 189 36.14 -14.84 7.12
C VAL A 189 35.91 -15.99 6.17
N VAL A 190 35.88 -15.70 4.88
CA VAL A 190 35.57 -16.68 3.84
C VAL A 190 36.59 -16.64 2.73
N ARG A 191 36.84 -17.80 2.13
CA ARG A 191 37.44 -17.90 0.80
C ARG A 191 36.44 -18.47 -0.17
N VAL A 192 36.44 -17.98 -1.38
CA VAL A 192 35.48 -18.40 -2.39
C VAL A 192 36.19 -18.90 -3.67
N LYS A 193 35.54 -19.86 -4.33
CA LYS A 193 35.87 -20.26 -5.69
C LYS A 193 34.60 -20.20 -6.53
N LYS A 194 34.69 -19.50 -7.66
CA LYS A 194 33.60 -19.35 -8.62
C LYS A 194 33.74 -20.41 -9.70
N PHE A 195 32.61 -21.02 -10.09
CA PHE A 195 32.45 -21.92 -11.22
C PHE A 195 31.50 -21.29 -12.22
N PRO A 196 31.97 -20.52 -13.21
CA PRO A 196 31.10 -19.79 -14.14
C PRO A 196 30.33 -20.73 -15.05
N ILE A 197 29.03 -20.45 -15.26
CA ILE A 197 28.20 -21.21 -16.24
C ILE A 197 28.83 -21.11 -17.65
N ALA A 198 29.35 -19.93 -18.01
CA ALA A 198 29.93 -19.69 -19.32
C ALA A 198 31.10 -20.65 -19.69
N GLU A 199 31.94 -21.03 -18.72
CA GLU A 199 33.05 -21.95 -18.93
C GLU A 199 32.56 -23.38 -19.20
N ALA A 200 31.42 -23.77 -18.63
CA ALA A 200 30.86 -25.10 -18.82
C ALA A 200 30.08 -25.24 -20.12
N LEU A 201 29.61 -24.15 -20.72
CA LEU A 201 28.80 -24.15 -21.95
C LEU A 201 29.53 -24.76 -23.14
N ALA A 202 30.84 -24.53 -23.28
CA ALA A 202 31.64 -24.95 -24.43
C ALA A 202 31.67 -26.49 -24.66
N GLY A 203 31.42 -27.27 -23.60
CA GLY A 203 31.42 -28.74 -23.69
C GLY A 203 30.04 -29.39 -23.63
N ILE A 204 28.97 -28.60 -23.71
CA ILE A 204 27.58 -29.11 -23.56
C ILE A 204 26.88 -29.16 -24.92
N GLN A 205 26.34 -30.33 -25.22
CA GLN A 205 25.48 -30.54 -26.37
C GLN A 205 24.08 -30.91 -25.91
N ALA A 206 23.10 -30.51 -26.70
CA ALA A 206 21.73 -30.92 -26.55
C ALA A 206 21.37 -31.87 -27.70
N SER A 207 20.97 -33.08 -27.40
CA SER A 207 20.53 -34.04 -28.40
C SER A 207 19.11 -33.71 -28.86
N ASP A 208 18.73 -34.19 -30.05
CA ASP A 208 17.38 -34.00 -30.59
C ASP A 208 16.30 -34.59 -29.68
N ALA A 209 16.59 -35.71 -29.03
CA ALA A 209 15.66 -36.33 -28.07
C ALA A 209 15.42 -35.42 -26.84
N GLU A 210 16.47 -34.76 -26.35
CA GLU A 210 16.35 -33.82 -25.21
C GLU A 210 15.60 -32.54 -25.60
N LEU A 211 15.84 -32.02 -26.81
CA LEU A 211 15.11 -30.86 -27.33
C LEU A 211 13.61 -31.17 -27.44
N GLN A 212 13.28 -32.36 -27.98
CA GLN A 212 11.91 -32.82 -28.11
C GLN A 212 11.24 -33.00 -26.74
N ALA A 213 11.93 -33.62 -25.77
CA ALA A 213 11.44 -33.81 -24.41
C ALA A 213 11.20 -32.47 -23.70
N PHE A 214 12.16 -31.51 -23.84
CA PHE A 214 12.03 -30.18 -23.27
C PHE A 214 10.85 -29.40 -23.86
N TYR A 215 10.70 -29.46 -25.18
CA TYR A 215 9.56 -28.85 -25.86
C TYR A 215 8.21 -29.41 -25.37
N GLN A 216 8.09 -30.73 -25.25
CA GLN A 216 6.86 -31.38 -24.76
C GLN A 216 6.58 -31.04 -23.31
N ALA A 217 7.60 -31.09 -22.46
CA ALA A 217 7.45 -30.74 -21.02
C ALA A 217 7.05 -29.28 -20.81
N ASN A 218 7.44 -28.38 -21.73
CA ASN A 218 7.15 -26.95 -21.64
C ASN A 218 6.19 -26.45 -22.73
N ALA A 219 5.33 -27.34 -23.26
CA ALA A 219 4.48 -27.06 -24.42
C ALA A 219 3.62 -25.78 -24.26
N LYS A 220 3.18 -25.46 -23.03
CA LYS A 220 2.42 -24.24 -22.74
C LYS A 220 3.22 -22.94 -22.95
N SER A 221 4.53 -22.99 -22.79
CA SER A 221 5.43 -21.84 -22.97
C SER A 221 5.76 -21.59 -24.45
N PHE A 222 5.52 -22.58 -25.31
CA PHE A 222 5.80 -22.53 -26.75
C PHE A 222 4.51 -22.46 -27.56
N GLN A 223 3.65 -21.52 -27.19
CA GLN A 223 2.40 -21.22 -27.90
C GLN A 223 2.41 -19.76 -28.34
N THR A 224 1.81 -19.51 -29.49
CA THR A 224 1.44 -18.13 -29.86
C THR A 224 0.38 -17.64 -28.85
N PRO A 225 0.42 -16.38 -28.42
CA PRO A 225 -0.63 -15.87 -27.58
C PRO A 225 -1.98 -15.89 -28.30
N GLU A 226 -3.04 -16.13 -27.53
CA GLU A 226 -4.42 -15.93 -28.02
C GLU A 226 -4.63 -14.46 -28.26
N GLU A 227 -5.06 -14.08 -29.46
CA GLU A 227 -5.25 -12.70 -29.91
C GLU A 227 -6.62 -12.51 -30.54
N VAL A 228 -7.16 -11.33 -30.36
CA VAL A 228 -8.38 -10.89 -31.05
C VAL A 228 -8.17 -9.55 -31.74
N ASP A 229 -8.73 -9.39 -32.92
CA ASP A 229 -8.94 -8.08 -33.53
C ASP A 229 -10.36 -7.63 -33.17
N ILE A 230 -10.54 -6.40 -32.78
CA ILE A 230 -11.81 -5.88 -32.27
C ILE A 230 -12.22 -4.60 -32.97
N ALA A 231 -13.53 -4.41 -33.13
CA ALA A 231 -14.16 -3.11 -33.30
C ALA A 231 -14.50 -2.59 -31.90
N LEU A 232 -14.23 -1.35 -31.61
CA LEU A 232 -14.40 -0.69 -30.32
C LEU A 232 -15.19 0.61 -30.51
N VAL A 233 -16.18 0.82 -29.66
CA VAL A 233 -16.90 2.09 -29.51
C VAL A 233 -16.92 2.48 -28.04
N GLY A 234 -16.72 3.74 -27.72
CA GLY A 234 -16.72 4.19 -26.33
C GLY A 234 -16.64 5.70 -26.18
N PHE A 235 -17.00 6.17 -25.01
CA PHE A 235 -16.89 7.57 -24.64
C PHE A 235 -15.44 7.92 -24.27
N SER A 236 -14.95 9.05 -24.79
CA SER A 236 -13.63 9.60 -24.38
C SER A 236 -13.72 10.46 -23.13
N LYS A 237 -14.93 10.91 -22.78
CA LYS A 237 -15.23 11.74 -21.60
C LYS A 237 -16.40 11.13 -20.83
N PRO A 238 -16.57 11.47 -19.54
CA PRO A 238 -17.71 11.00 -18.76
C PRO A 238 -19.04 11.36 -19.42
N ALA A 239 -19.89 10.35 -19.62
CA ALA A 239 -21.25 10.47 -20.12
C ALA A 239 -22.24 10.77 -18.97
N SER A 240 -23.40 11.36 -19.29
CA SER A 240 -24.47 11.52 -18.31
C SER A 240 -25.09 10.18 -17.91
N ALA A 241 -25.78 10.11 -16.77
CA ALA A 241 -26.44 8.89 -16.32
C ALA A 241 -27.39 8.31 -17.38
N ASP A 242 -28.17 9.16 -18.04
CA ASP A 242 -29.10 8.76 -19.12
C ASP A 242 -28.33 8.20 -20.33
N GLN A 243 -27.19 8.78 -20.69
CA GLN A 243 -26.36 8.28 -21.80
C GLN A 243 -25.73 6.92 -21.45
N VAL A 244 -25.28 6.74 -20.18
CA VAL A 244 -24.75 5.47 -19.66
C VAL A 244 -25.80 4.37 -19.80
N GLU A 245 -27.02 4.60 -19.32
CA GLU A 245 -28.13 3.65 -19.39
C GLU A 245 -28.50 3.32 -20.85
N GLN A 246 -28.69 4.34 -21.67
CA GLN A 246 -29.07 4.16 -23.08
C GLN A 246 -27.98 3.46 -23.90
N PHE A 247 -26.69 3.75 -23.63
CA PHE A 247 -25.57 3.06 -24.29
C PHE A 247 -25.54 1.59 -23.89
N SER A 248 -25.67 1.30 -22.59
CA SER A 248 -25.65 -0.06 -22.06
C SER A 248 -26.79 -0.90 -22.64
N ASN A 249 -28.01 -0.35 -22.64
CA ASN A 249 -29.18 -1.02 -23.23
C ASN A 249 -28.97 -1.30 -24.70
N LEU A 250 -28.48 -0.31 -25.47
CA LEU A 250 -28.37 -0.41 -26.93
C LEU A 250 -27.30 -1.46 -27.34
N VAL A 251 -26.14 -1.51 -26.69
CA VAL A 251 -25.11 -2.51 -27.02
C VAL A 251 -25.49 -3.93 -26.56
N TYR A 252 -26.37 -4.06 -25.57
CA TYR A 252 -26.94 -5.33 -25.12
C TYR A 252 -28.05 -5.83 -26.02
N GLU A 253 -29.07 -4.99 -26.34
CA GLU A 253 -30.20 -5.37 -27.16
C GLU A 253 -29.80 -5.63 -28.61
N GLN A 254 -28.85 -4.84 -29.14
CA GLN A 254 -28.32 -5.01 -30.52
C GLN A 254 -26.92 -5.60 -30.46
N SER A 255 -26.83 -6.78 -29.86
CA SER A 255 -25.58 -7.45 -29.56
C SER A 255 -24.76 -7.92 -30.76
N ASP A 256 -25.30 -7.83 -31.96
CA ASP A 256 -24.68 -8.23 -33.22
C ASP A 256 -24.00 -7.08 -33.97
N SER A 257 -24.19 -5.81 -33.54
CA SER A 257 -23.60 -4.63 -34.19
C SER A 257 -23.29 -3.52 -33.17
N LEU A 258 -22.18 -2.81 -33.38
CA LEU A 258 -21.84 -1.58 -32.63
C LEU A 258 -22.36 -0.31 -33.37
N GLU A 259 -22.78 -0.42 -34.63
CA GLU A 259 -23.19 0.75 -35.41
C GLU A 259 -24.36 1.55 -34.83
N PRO A 260 -25.39 0.93 -34.24
CA PRO A 260 -26.49 1.69 -33.64
C PRO A 260 -26.04 2.55 -32.48
N ALA A 261 -25.16 2.04 -31.62
CA ALA A 261 -24.57 2.81 -30.53
C ALA A 261 -23.65 3.91 -31.05
N ALA A 262 -22.81 3.62 -32.06
CA ALA A 262 -21.91 4.57 -32.67
C ALA A 262 -22.68 5.74 -33.30
N ARG A 263 -23.78 5.46 -34.06
CA ARG A 263 -24.62 6.49 -34.71
C ARG A 263 -25.36 7.32 -33.67
N LYS A 264 -25.99 6.68 -32.67
CA LYS A 264 -26.83 7.41 -31.71
C LYS A 264 -26.02 8.40 -30.88
N PHE A 265 -24.79 8.04 -30.50
CA PHE A 265 -23.93 8.89 -29.66
C PHE A 265 -22.85 9.62 -30.44
N ASN A 266 -22.87 9.53 -31.79
CA ASN A 266 -21.86 10.12 -32.68
C ASN A 266 -20.40 9.73 -32.25
N LEU A 267 -20.21 8.45 -32.00
CA LEU A 267 -18.91 7.90 -31.58
C LEU A 267 -18.26 7.17 -32.75
N PRO A 268 -16.94 7.29 -32.94
CA PRO A 268 -16.24 6.54 -33.98
C PRO A 268 -16.10 5.05 -33.58
N ILE A 269 -16.29 4.15 -34.53
CA ILE A 269 -15.92 2.76 -34.40
C ILE A 269 -14.43 2.65 -34.74
N GLN A 270 -13.61 2.23 -33.79
CA GLN A 270 -12.17 2.08 -33.95
C GLN A 270 -11.80 0.60 -34.06
N THR A 271 -10.97 0.24 -35.03
CA THR A 271 -10.42 -1.11 -35.15
C THR A 271 -9.10 -1.22 -34.38
N VAL A 272 -9.05 -2.16 -33.45
CA VAL A 272 -7.85 -2.46 -32.67
C VAL A 272 -7.42 -3.90 -32.96
N LYS A 273 -6.21 -4.08 -33.46
CA LYS A 273 -5.66 -5.41 -33.83
C LYS A 273 -4.83 -5.98 -32.68
N SER A 274 -4.69 -7.31 -32.66
CA SER A 274 -3.75 -8.06 -31.78
C SER A 274 -3.91 -7.72 -30.30
N VAL A 275 -5.15 -7.69 -29.81
CA VAL A 275 -5.42 -7.58 -28.38
C VAL A 275 -5.22 -8.96 -27.74
N ARG A 276 -4.35 -9.08 -26.76
CA ARG A 276 -4.04 -10.31 -26.04
C ARG A 276 -4.77 -10.38 -24.70
N ARG A 277 -4.98 -11.58 -24.20
CA ARG A 277 -5.64 -11.80 -22.88
C ARG A 277 -4.88 -11.15 -21.71
N GLN A 278 -3.56 -11.07 -21.78
CA GLN A 278 -2.72 -10.41 -20.78
C GLN A 278 -2.62 -8.88 -20.96
N GLY A 279 -3.31 -8.34 -21.93
CA GLY A 279 -3.24 -6.93 -22.30
C GLY A 279 -2.39 -6.68 -23.56
N PRO A 280 -2.36 -5.44 -24.03
CA PRO A 280 -1.63 -5.08 -25.25
C PRO A 280 -0.11 -5.04 -25.03
N ASP A 281 0.63 -5.72 -25.92
CA ASP A 281 2.11 -5.69 -25.97
C ASP A 281 2.66 -4.46 -26.70
N GLU A 282 1.87 -3.90 -27.61
CA GLU A 282 2.33 -2.81 -28.49
C GLU A 282 2.03 -1.46 -27.87
N ALA A 283 2.93 -0.49 -28.09
CA ALA A 283 2.69 0.90 -27.75
C ALA A 283 1.50 1.43 -28.57
N ARG A 284 0.45 1.85 -27.89
CA ARG A 284 -0.78 2.39 -28.45
C ARG A 284 -1.05 3.76 -27.85
N PRO A 285 -1.90 4.60 -28.47
CA PRO A 285 -2.36 5.81 -27.82
C PRO A 285 -2.91 5.51 -26.43
N ALA A 286 -2.53 6.33 -25.44
CA ALA A 286 -2.81 6.08 -24.02
C ALA A 286 -4.30 5.83 -23.72
N GLU A 287 -5.18 6.48 -24.46
CA GLU A 287 -6.63 6.30 -24.35
C GLU A 287 -7.06 4.89 -24.76
N LEU A 288 -6.61 4.42 -25.92
CA LEU A 288 -6.87 3.05 -26.38
C LEU A 288 -6.26 2.02 -25.45
N GLN A 289 -5.01 2.24 -25.01
CA GLN A 289 -4.34 1.35 -24.09
C GLN A 289 -5.10 1.18 -22.77
N ARG A 290 -5.66 2.29 -22.23
CA ARG A 290 -6.48 2.25 -21.01
C ARG A 290 -7.75 1.41 -21.20
N ILE A 291 -8.39 1.48 -22.38
CA ILE A 291 -9.61 0.74 -22.66
C ILE A 291 -9.32 -0.75 -22.86
N VAL A 292 -8.43 -1.06 -23.83
CA VAL A 292 -8.16 -2.46 -24.21
C VAL A 292 -7.28 -3.19 -23.20
N GLY A 293 -6.59 -2.48 -22.31
CA GLY A 293 -5.85 -3.06 -21.18
C GLY A 293 -6.68 -3.17 -19.91
N HIS A 294 -7.92 -2.67 -19.89
CA HIS A 294 -8.74 -2.71 -18.68
C HIS A 294 -9.17 -4.15 -18.34
N PRO A 295 -8.99 -4.63 -17.10
CA PRO A 295 -9.23 -6.04 -16.74
C PRO A 295 -10.64 -6.53 -17.09
N LYS A 296 -11.68 -5.72 -16.83
CA LYS A 296 -13.07 -6.07 -17.19
C LYS A 296 -13.28 -6.14 -18.70
N MET A 297 -12.65 -5.26 -19.49
CA MET A 297 -12.72 -5.31 -20.95
C MET A 297 -12.04 -6.58 -21.49
N LEU A 298 -10.85 -6.91 -20.99
CA LEU A 298 -10.16 -8.14 -21.38
C LEU A 298 -10.99 -9.38 -20.99
N GLN A 299 -11.56 -9.41 -19.80
CA GLN A 299 -12.42 -10.50 -19.38
C GLN A 299 -13.64 -10.66 -20.30
N ALA A 300 -14.29 -9.55 -20.67
CA ALA A 300 -15.44 -9.56 -21.57
C ALA A 300 -15.08 -10.01 -22.99
N LEU A 301 -13.99 -9.47 -23.57
CA LEU A 301 -13.51 -9.81 -24.91
C LEU A 301 -13.20 -11.30 -25.09
N PHE A 302 -12.64 -11.93 -24.06
CA PHE A 302 -12.27 -13.35 -24.11
C PHE A 302 -13.31 -14.26 -23.45
N SER A 303 -14.54 -13.79 -23.27
CA SER A 303 -15.67 -14.62 -22.85
C SER A 303 -16.18 -15.49 -23.99
N ALA A 304 -16.80 -16.62 -23.66
CA ALA A 304 -17.39 -17.52 -24.66
C ALA A 304 -18.47 -16.82 -25.50
N ASP A 305 -19.24 -15.92 -24.89
CA ASP A 305 -20.33 -15.21 -25.58
C ASP A 305 -19.79 -14.28 -26.67
N VAL A 306 -18.66 -13.60 -26.42
CA VAL A 306 -18.04 -12.70 -27.38
C VAL A 306 -17.21 -13.43 -28.42
N LEU A 307 -16.45 -14.47 -28.02
CA LEU A 307 -15.58 -15.20 -28.95
C LEU A 307 -16.35 -16.16 -29.85
N VAL A 308 -17.33 -16.92 -29.31
CA VAL A 308 -18.05 -17.98 -30.03
C VAL A 308 -19.30 -17.41 -30.67
N ASN A 309 -20.14 -16.72 -29.91
CA ASN A 309 -21.41 -16.19 -30.38
C ASN A 309 -21.24 -14.84 -31.14
N LYS A 310 -20.03 -14.30 -31.17
CA LYS A 310 -19.69 -13.03 -31.83
C LYS A 310 -20.59 -11.87 -31.43
N ARG A 311 -20.97 -11.81 -30.16
CA ARG A 311 -21.75 -10.71 -29.60
C ARG A 311 -20.85 -9.55 -29.23
N ASN A 312 -21.47 -8.37 -29.08
CA ASN A 312 -20.78 -7.23 -28.45
C ASN A 312 -20.45 -7.59 -26.98
N THR A 313 -19.39 -7.03 -26.44
CA THR A 313 -19.24 -7.01 -24.98
C THR A 313 -20.37 -6.19 -24.37
N GLU A 314 -20.73 -6.47 -23.14
CA GLU A 314 -21.50 -5.51 -22.35
C GLU A 314 -20.78 -4.17 -22.31
N ALA A 315 -21.49 -3.11 -21.96
CA ALA A 315 -20.89 -1.81 -21.72
C ALA A 315 -19.95 -1.88 -20.50
N VAL A 316 -18.66 -1.77 -20.72
CA VAL A 316 -17.64 -1.81 -19.69
C VAL A 316 -17.30 -0.41 -19.24
N GLU A 317 -17.47 -0.14 -17.95
CA GLU A 317 -17.03 1.12 -17.36
C GLU A 317 -15.52 1.09 -17.12
N ILE A 318 -14.79 1.93 -17.86
CA ILE A 318 -13.32 2.05 -17.83
C ILE A 318 -12.87 3.06 -16.78
N ALA A 319 -13.70 4.07 -16.56
CA ALA A 319 -13.57 5.08 -15.53
C ALA A 319 -14.97 5.63 -15.20
N PRO A 320 -15.19 6.35 -14.10
CA PRO A 320 -16.49 6.89 -13.74
C PRO A 320 -17.16 7.63 -14.91
N GLY A 321 -18.29 7.09 -15.40
CA GLY A 321 -19.05 7.61 -16.55
C GLY A 321 -18.41 7.39 -17.93
N VAL A 322 -17.24 6.74 -18.03
CA VAL A 322 -16.58 6.43 -19.31
C VAL A 322 -16.80 4.97 -19.66
N LEU A 323 -17.72 4.70 -20.57
CA LEU A 323 -18.07 3.36 -21.01
C LEU A 323 -17.50 3.06 -22.39
N ALA A 324 -17.20 1.78 -22.60
CA ALA A 324 -16.82 1.25 -23.89
C ALA A 324 -17.45 -0.13 -24.10
N SER A 325 -17.74 -0.46 -25.35
CA SER A 325 -18.13 -1.79 -25.78
C SER A 325 -17.32 -2.18 -27.01
N ALA A 326 -17.00 -3.46 -27.12
CA ALA A 326 -16.21 -3.97 -28.22
C ALA A 326 -16.83 -5.23 -28.82
N ARG A 327 -16.47 -5.52 -30.06
CA ARG A 327 -16.89 -6.70 -30.81
C ARG A 327 -15.66 -7.35 -31.43
N VAL A 328 -15.54 -8.67 -31.28
CA VAL A 328 -14.45 -9.42 -31.91
C VAL A 328 -14.72 -9.56 -33.42
N ILE A 329 -13.79 -9.04 -34.23
CA ILE A 329 -13.80 -9.12 -35.70
C ILE A 329 -13.07 -10.38 -36.15
N ALA A 330 -11.91 -10.66 -35.56
CA ALA A 330 -11.13 -11.85 -35.83
C ALA A 330 -10.61 -12.45 -34.52
N HIS A 331 -10.56 -13.74 -34.44
CA HIS A 331 -10.01 -14.49 -33.29
C HIS A 331 -8.91 -15.44 -33.78
N ARG A 332 -7.75 -15.31 -33.17
CA ARG A 332 -6.60 -16.20 -33.38
C ARG A 332 -6.35 -16.94 -32.07
N PRO A 333 -6.80 -18.19 -31.94
CA PRO A 333 -6.56 -18.98 -30.73
C PRO A 333 -5.07 -19.24 -30.52
N ALA A 334 -4.69 -19.47 -29.28
CA ALA A 334 -3.35 -19.93 -28.95
C ALA A 334 -3.05 -21.22 -29.72
N ALA A 335 -1.92 -21.26 -30.41
CA ALA A 335 -1.47 -22.40 -31.21
C ALA A 335 -0.03 -22.77 -30.85
N PRO A 336 0.32 -24.07 -30.87
CA PRO A 336 1.69 -24.49 -30.65
C PRO A 336 2.63 -23.90 -31.71
N ILE A 337 3.73 -23.32 -31.27
CA ILE A 337 4.80 -22.88 -32.16
C ILE A 337 5.61 -24.12 -32.53
N PRO A 338 5.75 -24.50 -33.82
CA PRO A 338 6.51 -25.68 -34.24
C PRO A 338 7.93 -25.67 -33.64
N LEU A 339 8.41 -26.88 -33.24
CA LEU A 339 9.71 -27.05 -32.61
C LEU A 339 10.85 -26.40 -33.44
N ASP A 340 10.80 -26.52 -34.76
CA ASP A 340 11.82 -25.96 -35.64
C ASP A 340 12.00 -24.45 -35.50
N ARG A 341 10.90 -23.72 -35.21
CA ARG A 341 10.98 -22.27 -35.03
C ARG A 341 11.54 -21.85 -33.65
N VAL A 342 11.41 -22.71 -32.64
CA VAL A 342 11.89 -22.44 -31.28
C VAL A 342 13.13 -23.25 -30.91
N ARG A 343 13.60 -24.11 -31.85
CA ARG A 343 14.73 -25.02 -31.65
C ARG A 343 15.98 -24.33 -31.09
N ALA A 344 16.41 -23.26 -31.72
CA ALA A 344 17.60 -22.50 -31.25
C ALA A 344 17.42 -21.88 -29.86
N GLN A 345 16.19 -21.47 -29.53
CA GLN A 345 15.87 -20.95 -28.20
C GLN A 345 15.91 -22.09 -27.16
N ILE A 346 15.31 -23.22 -27.46
CA ILE A 346 15.27 -24.38 -26.55
C ILE A 346 16.67 -24.93 -26.35
N GLU A 347 17.47 -25.04 -27.42
CA GLU A 347 18.85 -25.51 -27.36
C GLU A 347 19.68 -24.64 -26.41
N ARG A 348 19.57 -23.32 -26.52
CA ARG A 348 20.27 -22.38 -25.64
C ARG A 348 19.82 -22.56 -24.18
N GLN A 349 18.54 -22.59 -23.92
CA GLN A 349 18.00 -22.78 -22.57
C GLN A 349 18.44 -24.10 -21.94
N LEU A 350 18.39 -25.18 -22.72
CA LEU A 350 18.79 -26.50 -22.27
C LEU A 350 20.30 -26.59 -22.01
N LYS A 351 21.12 -25.98 -22.86
CA LYS A 351 22.58 -25.87 -22.64
C LYS A 351 22.91 -25.08 -21.38
N GLU A 352 22.26 -23.95 -21.18
CA GLU A 352 22.43 -23.13 -19.97
C GLU A 352 22.01 -23.88 -18.70
N GLN A 353 20.90 -24.61 -18.74
CA GLN A 353 20.45 -25.45 -17.64
C GLN A 353 21.46 -26.55 -17.31
N LYS A 354 21.89 -27.33 -18.31
CA LYS A 354 22.91 -28.39 -18.14
C LYS A 354 24.25 -27.85 -17.65
N ALA A 355 24.65 -26.66 -18.13
CA ALA A 355 25.84 -25.98 -17.65
C ALA A 355 25.72 -25.59 -16.19
N ALA A 356 24.59 -25.04 -15.79
CA ALA A 356 24.29 -24.69 -14.40
C ALA A 356 24.30 -25.92 -13.48
N GLU A 357 23.69 -27.02 -13.91
CA GLU A 357 23.70 -28.29 -13.18
C GLU A 357 25.12 -28.85 -13.03
N ARG A 358 25.93 -28.80 -14.13
CA ARG A 358 27.31 -29.27 -14.11
C ARG A 358 28.19 -28.47 -13.15
N VAL A 359 28.15 -27.13 -13.22
CA VAL A 359 28.96 -26.30 -12.33
C VAL A 359 28.50 -26.40 -10.87
N THR A 360 27.20 -26.60 -10.66
CA THR A 360 26.66 -26.88 -9.33
C THR A 360 27.20 -28.20 -8.77
N GLY A 361 27.22 -29.26 -9.58
CA GLY A 361 27.81 -30.54 -9.20
C GLY A 361 29.32 -30.42 -8.89
N LEU A 362 30.08 -29.66 -9.69
CA LEU A 362 31.49 -29.39 -9.42
C LEU A 362 31.70 -28.67 -8.10
N ALA A 363 30.89 -27.65 -7.78
CA ALA A 363 30.95 -26.93 -6.51
C ALA A 363 30.61 -27.83 -5.33
N GLN A 364 29.60 -28.70 -5.47
CA GLN A 364 29.18 -29.66 -4.44
C GLN A 364 30.27 -30.71 -4.18
N THR A 365 30.88 -31.27 -5.23
CA THR A 365 31.99 -32.23 -5.10
C THR A 365 33.17 -31.57 -4.42
N ALA A 366 33.57 -30.39 -4.87
CA ALA A 366 34.64 -29.64 -4.24
C ALA A 366 34.40 -29.32 -2.76
N ALA A 367 33.13 -29.05 -2.38
CA ALA A 367 32.78 -28.83 -0.97
C ALA A 367 32.88 -30.09 -0.11
N LYS A 368 32.57 -31.27 -0.67
CA LYS A 368 32.65 -32.57 0.03
C LYS A 368 34.07 -33.05 0.18
N GLU A 369 34.92 -32.83 -0.81
CA GLU A 369 36.30 -33.26 -0.85
C GLU A 369 37.25 -32.38 -0.02
N LEU A 370 36.76 -31.21 0.41
CA LEU A 370 37.57 -30.27 1.17
C LEU A 370 37.78 -30.80 2.60
N THR A 371 39.00 -31.23 2.90
CA THR A 371 39.41 -31.56 4.28
C THR A 371 40.08 -30.36 4.95
N PRO A 372 39.96 -30.21 6.27
CA PRO A 372 40.62 -29.13 7.00
C PRO A 372 42.15 -29.10 6.70
N GLY A 373 42.64 -27.96 6.23
CA GLY A 373 44.06 -27.78 5.89
C GLY A 373 44.43 -28.10 4.46
N SER A 374 43.50 -28.61 3.62
CA SER A 374 43.80 -28.84 2.18
C SER A 374 43.76 -27.52 1.40
N ALA A 375 44.82 -27.32 0.57
CA ALA A 375 44.88 -26.21 -0.38
C ALA A 375 44.09 -26.59 -1.64
N LEU A 376 42.91 -26.05 -1.82
CA LEU A 376 42.21 -26.15 -3.13
C LEU A 376 42.77 -25.09 -4.08
N PRO A 377 43.29 -25.50 -5.27
CA PRO A 377 43.70 -24.54 -6.27
C PRO A 377 42.52 -23.65 -6.73
N GLY A 378 42.78 -22.35 -6.79
CA GLY A 378 41.79 -21.37 -7.28
C GLY A 378 40.81 -20.83 -6.23
N LEU A 379 41.06 -21.07 -4.93
CA LEU A 379 40.40 -20.31 -3.88
C LEU A 379 40.95 -18.87 -3.86
N ALA A 380 40.06 -17.89 -3.87
CA ALA A 380 40.41 -16.48 -3.70
C ALA A 380 41.04 -16.19 -2.32
N ALA A 381 41.68 -15.03 -2.19
CA ALA A 381 42.18 -14.54 -0.92
C ALA A 381 41.03 -14.45 0.11
N ALA A 382 41.35 -14.64 1.40
CA ALA A 382 40.39 -14.54 2.47
C ALA A 382 39.75 -13.15 2.52
N LYS A 383 38.42 -13.10 2.68
CA LYS A 383 37.63 -11.88 2.75
C LYS A 383 36.75 -11.93 4.00
N THR A 384 36.66 -10.80 4.69
CA THR A 384 35.75 -10.65 5.83
C THR A 384 34.42 -10.10 5.32
N LEU A 385 33.35 -10.82 5.61
CA LEU A 385 31.99 -10.46 5.29
C LEU A 385 31.21 -10.14 6.55
N SER A 386 30.27 -9.22 6.45
CA SER A 386 29.25 -8.94 7.44
C SER A 386 27.88 -9.32 6.90
N ARG A 387 26.93 -9.56 7.79
CA ARG A 387 25.53 -9.84 7.39
C ARG A 387 24.92 -8.68 6.61
N ALA A 388 25.30 -7.43 6.90
CA ALA A 388 24.85 -6.24 6.16
C ALA A 388 25.25 -6.24 4.68
N ASP A 389 26.33 -6.96 4.34
CA ASP A 389 26.77 -7.05 2.94
C ASP A 389 25.77 -7.79 2.05
N SER A 390 24.93 -8.67 2.61
CA SER A 390 23.86 -9.33 1.87
C SER A 390 22.72 -8.38 1.45
N GLN A 391 22.62 -7.20 2.04
CA GLN A 391 21.63 -6.18 1.70
C GLN A 391 22.05 -5.31 0.52
N LYS A 392 23.31 -5.38 0.10
CA LYS A 392 23.83 -4.65 -1.05
C LYS A 392 23.39 -5.35 -2.35
N PRO A 393 22.82 -4.66 -3.34
CA PRO A 393 22.33 -5.29 -4.58
C PRO A 393 23.37 -6.11 -5.32
N ALA A 394 24.62 -5.63 -5.35
CA ALA A 394 25.76 -6.31 -5.98
C ALA A 394 26.55 -7.23 -5.03
N GLY A 395 26.12 -7.35 -3.75
CA GLY A 395 26.90 -8.02 -2.72
C GLY A 395 28.09 -7.18 -2.24
N ALA A 396 29.16 -7.84 -1.78
CA ALA A 396 30.39 -7.19 -1.35
C ALA A 396 31.61 -8.01 -1.81
N ALA A 397 32.71 -7.33 -2.10
CA ALA A 397 33.97 -7.97 -2.44
C ALA A 397 33.86 -8.98 -3.62
N ASP A 398 33.11 -8.64 -4.66
CA ASP A 398 32.80 -9.49 -5.83
C ASP A 398 32.01 -10.78 -5.50
N ILE A 399 31.42 -10.85 -4.31
CA ILE A 399 30.60 -11.98 -3.88
C ILE A 399 29.12 -11.55 -3.95
N PRO A 400 28.27 -12.24 -4.72
CA PRO A 400 26.85 -11.90 -4.84
C PRO A 400 26.09 -12.00 -3.51
N ALA A 401 25.06 -11.18 -3.33
CA ALA A 401 24.24 -11.15 -2.12
C ALA A 401 23.64 -12.52 -1.76
N GLU A 402 23.26 -13.34 -2.76
CA GLU A 402 22.76 -14.70 -2.56
C GLU A 402 23.81 -15.61 -1.89
N VAL A 403 25.07 -15.49 -2.32
CA VAL A 403 26.18 -16.26 -1.75
C VAL A 403 26.45 -15.81 -0.31
N ILE A 404 26.45 -14.51 -0.06
CA ILE A 404 26.61 -13.96 1.29
C ILE A 404 25.47 -14.41 2.22
N THR A 405 24.24 -14.42 1.71
CA THR A 405 23.09 -14.95 2.46
C THR A 405 23.29 -16.42 2.84
N ALA A 406 23.75 -17.24 1.90
CA ALA A 406 24.07 -18.65 2.16
C ALA A 406 25.22 -18.82 3.17
N VAL A 407 26.24 -17.96 3.11
CA VAL A 407 27.35 -17.93 4.09
C VAL A 407 26.79 -17.75 5.50
N PHE A 408 25.89 -16.79 5.71
CA PHE A 408 25.33 -16.52 7.05
C PHE A 408 24.18 -17.45 7.45
N ALA A 409 23.65 -18.28 6.56
CA ALA A 409 22.70 -19.35 6.86
C ALA A 409 23.40 -20.65 7.26
N ALA A 410 24.69 -20.80 6.93
CA ALA A 410 25.46 -22.01 7.23
C ALA A 410 25.70 -22.20 8.73
N ASP A 411 25.63 -23.45 9.19
CA ASP A 411 26.03 -23.82 10.55
C ASP A 411 27.55 -23.70 10.73
N VAL A 412 27.97 -23.01 11.78
CA VAL A 412 29.38 -22.73 12.09
C VAL A 412 29.84 -23.41 13.38
N LYS A 413 29.13 -24.47 13.79
CA LYS A 413 29.54 -25.23 15.00
C LYS A 413 30.92 -25.87 14.86
N SER A 414 31.31 -26.25 13.65
CA SER A 414 32.62 -26.75 13.31
C SER A 414 33.23 -25.96 12.19
N LEU A 415 34.32 -25.25 12.45
CA LEU A 415 35.05 -24.47 11.45
C LEU A 415 36.46 -25.07 11.25
N PRO A 416 37.03 -25.02 10.04
CA PRO A 416 36.48 -24.46 8.83
C PRO A 416 35.34 -25.31 8.24
N ALA A 417 34.33 -24.65 7.65
CA ALA A 417 33.18 -25.30 7.01
C ALA A 417 33.15 -24.96 5.51
N ALA A 418 32.89 -25.96 4.68
CA ALA A 418 32.72 -25.77 3.24
C ALA A 418 31.24 -25.87 2.88
N ILE A 419 30.75 -24.91 2.11
CA ILE A 419 29.40 -24.93 1.54
C ILE A 419 29.45 -24.72 0.04
N SER A 420 28.49 -25.27 -0.68
CA SER A 420 28.25 -25.00 -2.09
C SER A 420 26.99 -24.18 -2.27
N VAL A 421 27.07 -23.16 -3.12
CA VAL A 421 25.90 -22.37 -3.52
C VAL A 421 25.62 -22.69 -4.98
N PRO A 422 24.41 -23.17 -5.33
CA PRO A 422 24.10 -23.57 -6.69
C PRO A 422 24.13 -22.39 -7.66
N ALA A 423 24.33 -22.68 -8.92
CA ALA A 423 24.26 -21.67 -9.97
C ALA A 423 22.83 -21.14 -10.11
N SER A 424 22.69 -19.84 -10.27
CA SER A 424 21.42 -19.17 -10.56
C SER A 424 21.60 -18.16 -11.70
N ALA A 425 20.48 -17.70 -12.28
CA ALA A 425 20.50 -16.64 -13.28
C ALA A 425 21.12 -15.33 -12.74
N LYS A 426 20.99 -15.07 -11.44
CA LYS A 426 21.55 -13.87 -10.80
C LYS A 426 23.04 -13.99 -10.55
N THR A 427 23.53 -15.16 -10.15
CA THR A 427 24.95 -15.37 -9.86
C THR A 427 25.77 -15.73 -11.10
N ALA A 428 25.11 -16.22 -12.15
CA ALA A 428 25.72 -16.75 -13.38
C ALA A 428 26.86 -17.77 -13.13
N ALA A 429 26.90 -18.36 -11.94
CA ALA A 429 27.93 -19.31 -11.50
C ALA A 429 27.44 -20.11 -10.30
N ALA A 430 28.00 -21.29 -10.07
CA ALA A 430 28.02 -21.94 -8.78
C ALA A 430 29.24 -21.48 -7.96
N TRP A 431 29.13 -21.56 -6.65
CA TRP A 431 30.18 -21.10 -5.76
C TRP A 431 30.50 -22.17 -4.71
N LEU A 432 31.79 -22.39 -4.51
CA LEU A 432 32.32 -23.03 -3.32
C LEU A 432 32.73 -21.91 -2.34
N VAL A 433 32.27 -21.99 -1.11
CA VAL A 433 32.66 -21.07 -0.03
C VAL A 433 33.23 -21.86 1.12
N VAL A 434 34.42 -21.50 1.54
CA VAL A 434 35.07 -22.02 2.76
C VAL A 434 34.96 -20.95 3.82
N ILE A 435 34.24 -21.24 4.88
CA ILE A 435 34.10 -20.36 6.05
C ILE A 435 35.21 -20.74 7.00
N GLU A 436 36.25 -19.90 7.12
CA GLU A 436 37.44 -20.17 7.94
C GLU A 436 37.21 -19.84 9.44
N SER A 437 36.50 -18.72 9.66
CA SER A 437 36.19 -18.28 11.03
C SER A 437 34.87 -17.47 11.03
N ALA A 438 34.24 -17.48 12.19
CA ALA A 438 33.11 -16.63 12.53
C ALA A 438 33.42 -15.88 13.82
N ALA A 439 33.23 -14.59 13.83
CA ALA A 439 33.51 -13.74 14.98
C ALA A 439 32.25 -12.92 15.31
N VAL A 440 31.89 -12.94 16.59
CA VAL A 440 30.87 -12.09 17.17
C VAL A 440 31.57 -11.15 18.14
N PRO A 441 31.36 -9.83 18.06
CA PRO A 441 31.99 -8.89 18.99
C PRO A 441 31.64 -9.22 20.45
N ALA A 442 32.61 -8.97 21.38
CA ALA A 442 32.41 -9.21 22.80
C ALA A 442 31.19 -8.44 23.33
N VAL A 443 30.33 -9.16 24.08
CA VAL A 443 29.05 -8.64 24.60
C VAL A 443 29.24 -7.38 25.45
N ASP A 444 30.36 -7.31 26.15
CA ASP A 444 30.65 -6.22 27.09
C ASP A 444 31.32 -5.00 26.45
N SER A 445 31.63 -5.06 25.16
CA SER A 445 32.19 -3.89 24.45
C SER A 445 31.21 -2.71 24.45
N PRO A 446 31.70 -1.47 24.63
CA PRO A 446 30.83 -0.27 24.60
C PRO A 446 29.97 -0.18 23.34
N ALA A 447 30.53 -0.51 22.20
CA ALA A 447 29.82 -0.48 20.91
C ALA A 447 28.66 -1.49 20.86
N VAL A 448 28.82 -2.70 21.39
CA VAL A 448 27.74 -3.70 21.44
C VAL A 448 26.67 -3.29 22.42
N LYS A 449 27.05 -2.76 23.61
CA LYS A 449 26.09 -2.26 24.60
C LYS A 449 25.18 -1.16 24.02
N GLU A 450 25.77 -0.22 23.30
CA GLU A 450 25.04 0.85 22.63
C GLU A 450 24.13 0.31 21.50
N ALA A 451 24.64 -0.61 20.68
CA ALA A 451 23.85 -1.25 19.64
C ALA A 451 22.67 -2.06 20.21
N VAL A 452 22.87 -2.78 21.32
CA VAL A 452 21.79 -3.49 22.03
C VAL A 452 20.74 -2.53 22.58
N ALA A 453 21.16 -1.36 23.12
CA ALA A 453 20.22 -0.36 23.61
C ALA A 453 19.36 0.22 22.48
N ARG A 454 19.97 0.55 21.34
CA ARG A 454 19.24 1.02 20.14
C ARG A 454 18.26 -0.05 19.61
N GLU A 455 18.72 -1.31 19.53
CA GLU A 455 17.87 -2.41 19.05
C GLU A 455 16.72 -2.69 20.02
N LEU A 456 16.96 -2.63 21.33
CA LEU A 456 15.90 -2.77 22.33
C LEU A 456 14.84 -1.67 22.15
N GLN A 457 15.26 -0.41 22.05
CA GLN A 457 14.35 0.72 21.82
C GLN A 457 13.54 0.55 20.52
N ARG A 458 14.19 0.09 19.44
CA ARG A 458 13.50 -0.19 18.16
C ARG A 458 12.44 -1.27 18.30
N LEU A 459 12.77 -2.36 19.00
CA LEU A 459 11.85 -3.48 19.24
C LEU A 459 10.70 -3.08 20.16
N GLU A 460 10.97 -2.29 21.20
CA GLU A 460 9.93 -1.77 22.11
C GLU A 460 8.94 -0.87 21.37
N MET A 461 9.44 0.04 20.52
CA MET A 461 8.57 0.88 19.69
C MET A 461 7.72 0.04 18.72
N ALA A 462 8.33 -0.91 18.01
CA ALA A 462 7.62 -1.77 17.07
C ALA A 462 6.58 -2.66 17.78
N SER A 463 6.93 -3.22 18.94
CA SER A 463 6.02 -4.04 19.74
C SER A 463 4.86 -3.23 20.31
N THR A 464 5.13 -2.00 20.74
CA THR A 464 4.09 -1.07 21.23
C THR A 464 3.12 -0.71 20.11
N GLN A 465 3.63 -0.38 18.91
CA GLN A 465 2.78 -0.06 17.77
C GLN A 465 1.91 -1.25 17.35
N ASP A 466 2.48 -2.44 17.20
CA ASP A 466 1.74 -3.66 16.86
C ASP A 466 0.67 -4.01 17.92
N ALA A 467 1.01 -3.89 19.21
CA ALA A 467 0.05 -4.10 20.29
C ALA A 467 -1.09 -3.08 20.25
N LEU A 468 -0.80 -1.81 19.98
CA LEU A 468 -1.81 -0.74 19.87
C LEU A 468 -2.71 -0.98 18.64
N GLU A 469 -2.16 -1.30 17.49
CA GLU A 469 -2.94 -1.59 16.28
C GLU A 469 -3.90 -2.77 16.48
N ARG A 470 -3.42 -3.87 17.07
CA ARG A 470 -4.25 -5.04 17.40
C ARG A 470 -5.33 -4.68 18.40
N TRP A 471 -4.98 -3.91 19.41
CA TRP A 471 -5.93 -3.46 20.42
C TRP A 471 -7.03 -2.57 19.83
N ILE A 472 -6.67 -1.60 18.99
CA ILE A 472 -7.60 -0.74 18.25
C ILE A 472 -8.50 -1.58 17.35
N SER A 473 -7.92 -2.51 16.58
CA SER A 473 -8.67 -3.40 15.68
C SER A 473 -9.70 -4.23 16.43
N PHE A 474 -9.33 -4.82 17.55
CA PHE A 474 -10.24 -5.58 18.42
C PHE A 474 -11.40 -4.70 18.93
N HIS A 475 -11.08 -3.49 19.42
CA HIS A 475 -12.10 -2.58 19.96
C HIS A 475 -13.01 -2.03 18.86
N ARG A 476 -12.49 -1.76 17.65
CA ARG A 476 -13.31 -1.37 16.48
C ARG A 476 -14.38 -2.41 16.18
N GLN A 477 -14.03 -3.69 16.20
CA GLN A 477 -14.98 -4.78 15.99
C GLN A 477 -16.01 -4.87 17.14
N ALA A 478 -15.54 -4.81 18.37
CA ALA A 478 -16.40 -4.92 19.56
C ALA A 478 -17.42 -3.77 19.67
N ILE A 479 -17.03 -2.56 19.29
CA ILE A 479 -17.89 -1.36 19.33
C ILE A 479 -18.84 -1.31 18.12
N GLY A 480 -18.52 -2.00 17.01
CA GLY A 480 -19.31 -1.98 15.78
C GLY A 480 -19.07 -0.70 14.96
N VAL A 481 -17.82 -0.40 14.66
CA VAL A 481 -17.43 0.74 13.81
C VAL A 481 -17.90 0.53 12.38
N LYS A 482 -18.54 1.56 11.78
CA LYS A 482 -18.88 1.61 10.35
C LYS A 482 -18.35 2.89 9.75
N THR A 483 -17.76 2.81 8.57
CA THR A 483 -17.24 3.96 7.81
C THR A 483 -17.94 4.05 6.45
N PHE A 484 -18.12 5.27 5.95
CA PHE A 484 -18.80 5.58 4.70
C PHE A 484 -17.85 6.40 3.77
N PRO A 485 -16.79 5.78 3.24
CA PRO A 485 -15.77 6.48 2.46
C PRO A 485 -16.31 7.12 1.17
N GLU A 486 -17.41 6.60 0.64
CA GLU A 486 -18.09 7.17 -0.53
C GLU A 486 -18.61 8.58 -0.30
N LYS A 487 -18.88 8.96 0.96
CA LYS A 487 -19.35 10.30 1.34
C LYS A 487 -18.24 11.35 1.43
N LEU A 488 -16.97 10.92 1.29
CA LEU A 488 -15.79 11.80 1.31
C LEU A 488 -15.46 12.41 -0.06
N ALA A 489 -16.18 12.03 -1.10
CA ALA A 489 -15.98 12.61 -2.43
C ALA A 489 -16.17 14.13 -2.40
N LYS A 490 -15.35 14.88 -3.17
CA LYS A 490 -15.61 16.31 -3.40
C LYS A 490 -17.03 16.46 -3.90
N THR A 491 -17.84 17.20 -3.17
CA THR A 491 -19.08 17.72 -3.74
C THR A 491 -18.62 18.79 -4.74
N ASP A 492 -18.68 18.51 -6.01
CA ASP A 492 -18.49 19.53 -7.03
C ASP A 492 -19.48 20.65 -6.72
N SER A 493 -18.96 21.73 -6.15
CA SER A 493 -19.72 22.97 -6.01
C SER A 493 -20.05 23.44 -7.43
N ARG A 494 -21.30 23.26 -7.83
CA ARG A 494 -21.89 23.89 -9.01
C ARG A 494 -21.83 25.41 -8.89
#